data_a033dbcd3ee3b3497506205ef3436377
#
_entry.id   a033dbcd3ee3b3497506205ef3436377
#
_cell.length_a   1.000
_cell.length_b   1.000
_cell.length_c   1.000
_cell.angle_alpha   90.00
_cell.angle_beta   90.00
_cell.angle_gamma   90.00
#
_symmetry.space_group_name_H-M   'P 1'
#
loop_
_entity.id
_entity.type
_entity.pdbx_description
1 polymer ?
#
loop_
_entity_poly.entity_id
_entity_poly.type
_entity_poly.pdbx_seq_one_letter_code
_entity_poly.pdbx_strand_id
1 'polypeptide(L)'
;MIVLLAMPTATKNVTETFRLMLVAGEASGDAHAAALVAALRQTAPEANFEFFGRPGPRMRACGVEPTADDGDLAIMGIFEVARALPRFWRTYQQLRETAYQRRPDAAILVDWPEFNLRLARALRRAGVRVIYYISPQLWAWREGRVRYVARDIDLLLSILPFELPWYAARGISHVEFVGHPLVGEVRAGRTRAEFCRAHALDPTRPLIALLPGSRRKELQRILPPMLDAAFIIERCRKDAQFVIALAPSRTRAELMRLTAE
;
A
#
# COMPACT_ATOMS: atom_id res chain seq x y z
N MET A 1 -1.32 6.37 18.13
CA MET A 1 -2.62 6.75 18.72
C MET A 1 -3.66 6.44 17.66
N ILE A 2 -4.33 5.28 17.80
CA ILE A 2 -5.41 4.87 16.87
C ILE A 2 -6.62 5.65 17.32
N VAL A 3 -7.11 6.56 16.47
CA VAL A 3 -8.37 7.26 16.71
C VAL A 3 -9.48 6.24 16.53
N LEU A 4 -10.16 5.91 17.63
CA LEU A 4 -11.41 5.16 17.57
C LEU A 4 -12.41 5.99 16.78
N LEU A 5 -12.65 5.61 15.53
CA LEU A 5 -13.72 6.17 14.74
C LEU A 5 -15.02 5.97 15.53
N ALA A 6 -15.65 7.07 15.90
CA ALA A 6 -17.02 7.06 16.38
C ALA A 6 -17.90 6.51 15.24
N MET A 7 -18.05 5.20 15.20
CA MET A 7 -19.12 4.59 14.46
C MET A 7 -20.41 5.20 15.01
N PRO A 8 -21.38 5.64 14.17
CA PRO A 8 -22.67 6.05 14.68
C PRO A 8 -23.19 4.91 15.54
N THR A 9 -23.61 5.22 16.75
CA THR A 9 -24.11 4.35 17.81
C THR A 9 -25.37 3.57 17.38
N ALA A 10 -25.22 2.67 16.43
CA ALA A 10 -26.02 1.47 16.42
C ALA A 10 -25.24 0.50 17.33
N THR A 11 -25.64 0.39 18.57
CA THR A 11 -25.24 -0.65 19.51
C THR A 11 -25.62 -1.98 18.88
N LYS A 12 -24.72 -2.52 18.03
CA LYS A 12 -24.81 -3.91 17.62
C LYS A 12 -24.56 -4.73 18.87
N ASN A 13 -25.45 -5.65 19.20
CA ASN A 13 -25.27 -6.58 20.31
C ASN A 13 -23.93 -7.33 20.15
N VAL A 14 -23.30 -7.70 21.23
CA VAL A 14 -21.99 -8.38 21.33
C VAL A 14 -21.90 -9.67 20.48
N THR A 15 -22.96 -10.13 19.88
CA THR A 15 -23.08 -11.32 19.02
C THR A 15 -23.08 -11.02 17.52
N GLU A 16 -23.08 -9.75 17.11
CA GLU A 16 -23.12 -9.41 15.68
C GLU A 16 -21.75 -9.47 15.02
N THR A 17 -21.67 -10.16 13.87
CA THR A 17 -20.46 -10.28 13.06
C THR A 17 -20.34 -9.08 12.14
N PHE A 18 -19.20 -8.37 12.20
CA PHE A 18 -18.85 -7.31 11.27
C PHE A 18 -18.24 -7.88 10.00
N ARG A 19 -18.90 -7.69 8.88
CA ARG A 19 -18.43 -8.13 7.56
C ARG A 19 -17.65 -7.02 6.88
N LEU A 20 -16.34 -7.20 6.72
CA LEU A 20 -15.45 -6.21 6.17
C LEU A 20 -14.81 -6.71 4.88
N MET A 21 -15.06 -6.00 3.78
CA MET A 21 -14.43 -6.29 2.50
C MET A 21 -13.12 -5.52 2.37
N LEU A 22 -11.99 -6.20 2.14
CA LEU A 22 -10.68 -5.58 1.98
C LEU A 22 -10.15 -5.76 0.57
N VAL A 23 -9.65 -4.67 -0.02
CA VAL A 23 -9.09 -4.69 -1.38
C VAL A 23 -7.77 -3.93 -1.42
N ALA A 24 -6.70 -4.65 -1.73
CA ALA A 24 -5.37 -4.08 -1.97
C ALA A 24 -4.82 -4.53 -3.33
N GLY A 25 -4.07 -3.66 -3.98
CA GLY A 25 -3.53 -3.90 -5.33
C GLY A 25 -2.08 -4.37 -5.35
N GLU A 26 -1.27 -3.91 -4.41
CA GLU A 26 0.18 -4.10 -4.38
C GLU A 26 0.64 -4.71 -3.04
N ALA A 27 1.88 -5.21 -3.00
CA ALA A 27 2.45 -5.83 -1.80
C ALA A 27 2.51 -4.89 -0.59
N SER A 28 2.71 -3.58 -0.81
CA SER A 28 2.64 -2.56 0.25
C SER A 28 1.25 -2.42 0.82
N GLY A 29 0.23 -2.33 -0.05
CA GLY A 29 -1.17 -2.27 0.36
C GLY A 29 -1.61 -3.52 1.12
N ASP A 30 -1.17 -4.71 0.67
CA ASP A 30 -1.39 -5.98 1.37
C ASP A 30 -0.80 -5.98 2.78
N ALA A 31 0.43 -5.46 2.92
CA ALA A 31 1.07 -5.35 4.24
C ALA A 31 0.30 -4.42 5.19
N HIS A 32 -0.09 -3.24 4.70
CA HIS A 32 -0.85 -2.27 5.50
C HIS A 32 -2.25 -2.77 5.84
N ALA A 33 -2.92 -3.43 4.92
CA ALA A 33 -4.23 -4.04 5.18
C ALA A 33 -4.13 -5.18 6.20
N ALA A 34 -3.09 -6.02 6.12
CA ALA A 34 -2.84 -7.07 7.11
C ALA A 34 -2.60 -6.52 8.52
N ALA A 35 -1.80 -5.44 8.62
CA ALA A 35 -1.59 -4.73 9.89
C ALA A 35 -2.89 -4.14 10.45
N LEU A 36 -3.74 -3.57 9.58
CA LEU A 36 -5.06 -3.07 9.97
C LEU A 36 -5.97 -4.19 10.49
N VAL A 37 -6.02 -5.35 9.84
CA VAL A 37 -6.79 -6.52 10.31
C VAL A 37 -6.32 -6.97 11.70
N ALA A 38 -5.00 -7.06 11.91
CA ALA A 38 -4.44 -7.41 13.22
C ALA A 38 -4.81 -6.37 14.28
N ALA A 39 -4.72 -5.08 13.97
CA ALA A 39 -5.07 -3.99 14.88
C ALA A 39 -6.57 -3.99 15.22
N LEU A 40 -7.46 -4.24 14.27
CA LEU A 40 -8.91 -4.33 14.53
C LEU A 40 -9.22 -5.45 15.53
N ARG A 41 -8.63 -6.64 15.36
CA ARG A 41 -8.82 -7.74 16.31
C ARG A 41 -8.26 -7.45 17.70
N GLN A 42 -7.13 -6.74 17.77
CA GLN A 42 -6.54 -6.36 19.07
C GLN A 42 -7.32 -5.28 19.79
N THR A 43 -7.86 -4.31 19.04
CA THR A 43 -8.58 -3.16 19.61
C THR A 43 -10.01 -3.50 20.01
N ALA A 44 -10.62 -4.45 19.31
CA ALA A 44 -11.99 -4.90 19.58
C ALA A 44 -12.06 -6.44 19.70
N PRO A 45 -11.45 -7.02 20.75
CA PRO A 45 -11.38 -8.48 20.92
C PRO A 45 -12.75 -9.14 21.10
N GLU A 46 -13.75 -8.39 21.57
CA GLU A 46 -15.12 -8.87 21.77
C GLU A 46 -15.93 -8.88 20.47
N ALA A 47 -15.45 -8.23 19.40
CA ALA A 47 -16.16 -8.18 18.14
C ALA A 47 -15.81 -9.36 17.24
N ASN A 48 -16.81 -9.95 16.62
CA ASN A 48 -16.59 -10.93 15.56
C ASN A 48 -16.38 -10.22 14.23
N PHE A 49 -15.28 -10.56 13.55
CA PHE A 49 -14.96 -10.02 12.23
C PHE A 49 -14.89 -11.12 11.19
N GLU A 50 -15.60 -10.91 10.09
CA GLU A 50 -15.49 -11.66 8.85
C GLU A 50 -14.80 -10.78 7.82
N PHE A 51 -13.55 -11.17 7.46
CA PHE A 51 -12.76 -10.44 6.48
C PHE A 51 -12.70 -11.20 5.16
N PHE A 52 -13.02 -10.54 4.07
CA PHE A 52 -12.98 -11.13 2.73
C PHE A 52 -12.66 -10.07 1.66
N GLY A 53 -12.35 -10.49 0.45
CA GLY A 53 -12.12 -9.58 -0.66
C GLY A 53 -10.96 -9.99 -1.56
N ARG A 54 -10.04 -9.08 -1.83
CA ARG A 54 -8.84 -9.34 -2.61
C ARG A 54 -7.58 -9.22 -1.74
N PRO A 55 -7.26 -10.27 -0.98
CA PRO A 55 -6.07 -10.29 -0.14
C PRO A 55 -4.83 -10.68 -0.95
N GLY A 56 -3.69 -10.08 -0.60
CA GLY A 56 -2.39 -10.64 -0.91
C GLY A 56 -1.95 -11.69 0.13
N PRO A 57 -0.69 -12.18 0.07
CA PRO A 57 -0.21 -13.23 0.96
C PRO A 57 -0.28 -12.87 2.45
N ARG A 58 -0.03 -11.61 2.81
CA ARG A 58 -0.03 -11.17 4.21
C ARG A 58 -1.44 -11.08 4.79
N MET A 59 -2.39 -10.53 4.05
CA MET A 59 -3.80 -10.52 4.46
C MET A 59 -4.35 -11.94 4.60
N ARG A 60 -4.00 -12.87 3.71
CA ARG A 60 -4.40 -14.28 3.81
C ARG A 60 -3.86 -14.93 5.08
N ALA A 61 -2.58 -14.68 5.41
CA ALA A 61 -2.00 -15.14 6.66
C ALA A 61 -2.73 -14.60 7.89
N CYS A 62 -3.38 -13.43 7.78
CA CYS A 62 -4.27 -12.85 8.80
C CYS A 62 -5.73 -13.33 8.70
N GLY A 63 -6.05 -14.34 7.86
CA GLY A 63 -7.38 -14.93 7.76
C GLY A 63 -8.38 -14.09 6.95
N VAL A 64 -7.92 -13.29 6.00
CA VAL A 64 -8.80 -12.64 5.01
C VAL A 64 -9.10 -13.63 3.88
N GLU A 65 -10.38 -13.92 3.67
CA GLU A 65 -10.85 -14.87 2.67
C GLU A 65 -10.75 -14.28 1.25
N PRO A 66 -10.09 -14.96 0.29
CA PRO A 66 -10.08 -14.53 -1.09
C PRO A 66 -11.44 -14.76 -1.77
N THR A 67 -11.98 -13.73 -2.39
CA THR A 67 -13.26 -13.79 -3.13
C THR A 67 -13.11 -13.38 -4.60
N ALA A 68 -11.92 -13.04 -5.01
CA ALA A 68 -11.59 -12.73 -6.39
C ALA A 68 -10.30 -13.47 -6.78
N ASP A 69 -10.22 -13.79 -8.08
CA ASP A 69 -9.10 -14.51 -8.64
C ASP A 69 -7.78 -13.75 -8.49
N ASP A 70 -6.76 -14.44 -7.95
CA ASP A 70 -5.51 -13.83 -7.50
C ASP A 70 -4.43 -13.67 -8.57
N GLY A 71 -4.77 -13.81 -9.80
CA GLY A 71 -3.80 -13.56 -10.86
C GLY A 71 -3.03 -12.26 -10.56
N ASP A 72 -1.70 -12.34 -10.51
CA ASP A 72 -0.79 -11.20 -10.25
C ASP A 72 -1.19 -9.98 -11.08
N LEU A 73 -2.02 -9.12 -10.49
CA LEU A 73 -2.34 -7.80 -11.01
C LEU A 73 -1.30 -6.76 -10.54
N ALA A 74 -0.38 -7.20 -9.69
CA ALA A 74 0.74 -6.40 -9.25
C ALA A 74 1.73 -6.25 -10.41
N ILE A 75 2.00 -5.02 -10.77
CA ILE A 75 3.13 -4.58 -11.60
C ILE A 75 2.89 -4.72 -13.10
N MET A 76 2.38 -3.66 -13.71
CA MET A 76 2.35 -3.64 -15.14
C MET A 76 2.83 -2.31 -15.72
N GLY A 77 3.81 -2.42 -16.60
CA GLY A 77 4.16 -1.34 -17.49
C GLY A 77 3.04 -1.05 -18.49
N ILE A 78 3.10 0.10 -19.13
CA ILE A 78 2.03 0.61 -20.02
C ILE A 78 1.60 -0.39 -21.10
N PHE A 79 2.50 -1.23 -21.62
CA PHE A 79 2.19 -2.28 -22.61
C PHE A 79 1.55 -3.54 -21.98
N GLU A 80 1.81 -3.80 -20.70
CA GLU A 80 1.21 -4.91 -19.96
C GLU A 80 -0.22 -4.57 -19.49
N VAL A 81 -0.55 -3.28 -19.36
CA VAL A 81 -1.89 -2.78 -18.98
C VAL A 81 -2.96 -3.28 -19.95
N ALA A 82 -2.71 -3.25 -21.26
CA ALA A 82 -3.69 -3.69 -22.24
C ALA A 82 -4.01 -5.20 -22.15
N ARG A 83 -3.00 -6.04 -21.85
CA ARG A 83 -3.19 -7.49 -21.62
C ARG A 83 -3.83 -7.78 -20.26
N ALA A 84 -3.68 -6.88 -19.30
CA ALA A 84 -4.27 -7.02 -17.97
C ALA A 84 -5.71 -6.51 -17.89
N LEU A 85 -6.19 -5.69 -18.84
CA LEU A 85 -7.56 -5.16 -18.81
C LEU A 85 -8.65 -6.23 -18.61
N PRO A 86 -8.61 -7.41 -19.26
CA PRO A 86 -9.60 -8.45 -19.04
C PRO A 86 -9.56 -9.01 -17.60
N ARG A 87 -8.36 -9.14 -17.01
CA ARG A 87 -8.20 -9.59 -15.61
C ARG A 87 -8.69 -8.52 -14.63
N PHE A 88 -8.32 -7.25 -14.85
CA PHE A 88 -8.85 -6.11 -14.09
C PHE A 88 -10.39 -6.11 -14.09
N TRP A 89 -10.98 -6.31 -15.26
CA TRP A 89 -12.43 -6.33 -15.40
C TRP A 89 -13.07 -7.53 -14.70
N ARG A 90 -12.49 -8.72 -14.80
CA ARG A 90 -12.96 -9.92 -14.07
C ARG A 90 -12.90 -9.68 -12.57
N THR A 91 -11.76 -9.28 -12.03
CA THR A 91 -11.60 -8.97 -10.61
C THR A 91 -12.61 -7.91 -10.15
N TYR A 92 -12.79 -6.87 -10.95
CA TYR A 92 -13.79 -5.83 -10.65
C TYR A 92 -15.21 -6.40 -10.58
N GLN A 93 -15.60 -7.24 -11.53
CA GLN A 93 -16.92 -7.86 -11.55
C GLN A 93 -17.10 -8.83 -10.37
N GLN A 94 -16.11 -9.66 -10.08
CA GLN A 94 -16.14 -10.58 -8.95
C GLN A 94 -16.31 -9.85 -7.62
N LEU A 95 -15.50 -8.81 -7.37
CA LEU A 95 -15.60 -8.02 -6.15
C LEU A 95 -16.94 -7.30 -6.03
N ARG A 96 -17.45 -6.74 -7.12
CA ARG A 96 -18.78 -6.11 -7.13
C ARG A 96 -19.87 -7.12 -6.83
N GLU A 97 -19.85 -8.30 -7.46
CA GLU A 97 -20.80 -9.36 -7.23
C GLU A 97 -20.74 -9.88 -5.78
N THR A 98 -19.53 -10.13 -5.29
CA THR A 98 -19.32 -10.52 -3.88
C THR A 98 -19.91 -9.49 -2.91
N ALA A 99 -19.68 -8.21 -3.17
CA ALA A 99 -20.23 -7.14 -2.32
C ALA A 99 -21.76 -7.15 -2.35
N TYR A 100 -22.37 -7.39 -3.51
CA TYR A 100 -23.82 -7.48 -3.64
C TYR A 100 -24.40 -8.68 -2.89
N GLN A 101 -23.75 -9.86 -2.99
CA GLN A 101 -24.21 -11.09 -2.37
C GLN A 101 -23.96 -11.11 -0.85
N ARG A 102 -22.74 -10.73 -0.41
CA ARG A 102 -22.34 -10.82 1.01
C ARG A 102 -22.71 -9.57 1.82
N ARG A 103 -23.07 -8.47 1.18
CA ARG A 103 -23.49 -7.20 1.81
C ARG A 103 -22.58 -6.79 2.97
N PRO A 104 -21.32 -6.46 2.71
CA PRO A 104 -20.39 -6.05 3.76
C PRO A 104 -20.90 -4.79 4.47
N ASP A 105 -20.66 -4.68 5.77
CA ASP A 105 -20.96 -3.49 6.57
C ASP A 105 -20.09 -2.30 6.11
N ALA A 106 -18.84 -2.59 5.70
CA ALA A 106 -17.96 -1.63 5.06
C ALA A 106 -16.96 -2.31 4.11
N ALA A 107 -16.49 -1.54 3.12
CA ALA A 107 -15.40 -1.90 2.26
C ALA A 107 -14.19 -1.00 2.55
N ILE A 108 -13.04 -1.59 2.82
CA ILE A 108 -11.77 -0.92 3.06
C ILE A 108 -10.90 -1.08 1.82
N LEU A 109 -10.74 0.00 1.08
CA LEU A 109 -9.98 0.07 -0.16
C LEU A 109 -8.60 0.66 0.14
N VAL A 110 -7.54 -0.12 -0.05
CA VAL A 110 -6.19 0.27 0.34
C VAL A 110 -5.39 0.67 -0.89
N ASP A 111 -4.99 1.96 -0.96
CA ASP A 111 -4.21 2.52 -2.07
C ASP A 111 -4.82 2.17 -3.46
N TRP A 112 -4.01 1.93 -4.48
CA TRP A 112 -4.39 1.45 -5.83
C TRP A 112 -5.50 2.27 -6.52
N PRO A 113 -5.31 3.57 -6.71
CA PRO A 113 -6.38 4.52 -7.05
C PRO A 113 -7.05 4.25 -8.40
N GLU A 114 -6.33 3.65 -9.37
CA GLU A 114 -6.89 3.38 -10.69
C GLU A 114 -8.03 2.36 -10.66
N PHE A 115 -7.95 1.42 -9.74
CA PHE A 115 -8.94 0.39 -9.53
C PHE A 115 -9.95 0.78 -8.44
N ASN A 116 -9.43 1.15 -7.28
CA ASN A 116 -10.24 1.34 -6.07
C ASN A 116 -11.22 2.52 -6.18
N LEU A 117 -10.88 3.61 -6.87
CA LEU A 117 -11.85 4.70 -7.11
C LEU A 117 -13.04 4.29 -8.00
N ARG A 118 -12.81 3.34 -8.94
CA ARG A 118 -13.92 2.79 -9.74
C ARG A 118 -14.77 1.81 -8.92
N LEU A 119 -14.11 0.97 -8.13
CA LEU A 119 -14.79 0.02 -7.25
C LEU A 119 -15.60 0.75 -6.18
N ALA A 120 -15.07 1.81 -5.57
CA ALA A 120 -15.75 2.66 -4.61
C ALA A 120 -17.12 3.12 -5.13
N ARG A 121 -17.17 3.60 -6.37
CA ARG A 121 -18.44 4.01 -7.00
C ARG A 121 -19.47 2.88 -7.10
N ALA A 122 -19.03 1.67 -7.41
CA ALA A 122 -19.94 0.53 -7.51
C ALA A 122 -20.45 0.09 -6.13
N LEU A 123 -19.55 0.05 -5.15
CA LEU A 123 -19.88 -0.28 -3.76
C LEU A 123 -20.82 0.72 -3.15
N ARG A 124 -20.56 2.02 -3.35
CA ARG A 124 -21.46 3.10 -2.88
C ARG A 124 -22.85 2.99 -3.46
N ARG A 125 -22.98 2.66 -4.75
CA ARG A 125 -24.29 2.42 -5.40
C ARG A 125 -25.00 1.17 -4.87
N ALA A 126 -24.26 0.19 -4.39
CA ALA A 126 -24.81 -1.00 -3.73
C ALA A 126 -25.13 -0.75 -2.24
N GLY A 127 -24.98 0.48 -1.74
CA GLY A 127 -25.27 0.84 -0.35
C GLY A 127 -24.19 0.45 0.65
N VAL A 128 -23.00 0.02 0.17
CA VAL A 128 -21.87 -0.34 1.02
C VAL A 128 -21.11 0.92 1.43
N ARG A 129 -20.80 1.06 2.71
CA ARG A 129 -19.90 2.12 3.21
C ARG A 129 -18.49 1.91 2.69
N VAL A 130 -17.86 2.96 2.17
CA VAL A 130 -16.54 2.91 1.59
C VAL A 130 -15.56 3.70 2.44
N ILE A 131 -14.59 2.99 3.01
CA ILE A 131 -13.42 3.54 3.70
C ILE A 131 -12.24 3.42 2.75
N TYR A 132 -11.56 4.52 2.49
CA TYR A 132 -10.36 4.51 1.65
C TYR A 132 -9.13 4.75 2.53
N TYR A 133 -8.26 3.77 2.63
CA TYR A 133 -7.04 3.83 3.42
C TYR A 133 -5.82 4.05 2.53
N ILE A 134 -4.97 4.98 2.90
CA ILE A 134 -3.84 5.52 2.15
C ILE A 134 -4.34 6.34 0.96
N SER A 135 -4.58 7.61 1.25
CA SER A 135 -5.08 8.61 0.31
C SER A 135 -4.34 8.59 -1.04
N PRO A 136 -5.04 8.61 -2.17
CA PRO A 136 -4.40 8.76 -3.46
C PRO A 136 -3.76 10.15 -3.57
N GLN A 137 -2.56 10.23 -4.13
CA GLN A 137 -1.77 11.47 -4.25
C GLN A 137 -2.35 12.42 -5.31
N LEU A 138 -3.62 12.83 -5.14
CA LEU A 138 -4.34 13.70 -6.08
C LEU A 138 -3.75 15.12 -6.13
N TRP A 139 -3.06 15.52 -5.07
CA TRP A 139 -2.35 16.79 -4.97
C TRP A 139 -1.14 16.88 -5.91
N ALA A 140 -0.54 15.75 -6.27
CA ALA A 140 0.61 15.69 -7.16
C ALA A 140 0.18 15.63 -8.63
N TRP A 141 -0.93 14.92 -8.93
CA TRP A 141 -1.39 14.73 -10.30
C TRP A 141 -2.85 14.25 -10.32
N ARG A 142 -3.58 14.62 -11.38
CA ARG A 142 -5.00 14.24 -11.58
C ARG A 142 -5.94 14.77 -10.49
N GLU A 143 -5.74 16.01 -10.07
CA GLU A 143 -6.57 16.71 -9.08
C GLU A 143 -8.07 16.58 -9.33
N GLY A 144 -8.53 16.60 -10.58
CA GLY A 144 -9.95 16.43 -10.93
C GLY A 144 -10.61 15.14 -10.43
N ARG A 145 -9.82 14.18 -9.93
CA ARG A 145 -10.36 12.96 -9.29
C ARG A 145 -10.87 13.19 -7.87
N VAL A 146 -10.61 14.35 -7.29
CA VAL A 146 -11.12 14.75 -5.98
C VAL A 146 -12.64 14.62 -5.90
N ARG A 147 -13.34 14.85 -7.01
CA ARG A 147 -14.79 14.66 -7.14
C ARG A 147 -15.25 13.21 -6.89
N TYR A 148 -14.40 12.22 -7.14
CA TYR A 148 -14.72 10.82 -6.85
C TYR A 148 -14.59 10.53 -5.37
N VAL A 149 -13.61 11.13 -4.70
CA VAL A 149 -13.48 11.07 -3.24
C VAL A 149 -14.72 11.69 -2.59
N ALA A 150 -15.10 12.90 -3.00
CA ALA A 150 -16.27 13.59 -2.47
C ALA A 150 -17.57 12.80 -2.59
N ARG A 151 -17.75 12.07 -3.71
CA ARG A 151 -18.99 11.40 -4.04
C ARG A 151 -19.08 9.96 -3.55
N ASP A 152 -17.99 9.22 -3.66
CA ASP A 152 -17.98 7.75 -3.61
C ASP A 152 -17.28 7.17 -2.36
N ILE A 153 -16.67 8.01 -1.52
CA ILE A 153 -15.94 7.59 -0.31
C ILE A 153 -16.63 8.20 0.91
N ASP A 154 -16.92 7.39 1.92
CA ASP A 154 -17.54 7.85 3.17
C ASP A 154 -16.50 8.33 4.18
N LEU A 155 -15.30 7.75 4.15
CA LEU A 155 -14.18 8.12 4.99
C LEU A 155 -12.86 7.89 4.26
N LEU A 156 -12.03 8.92 4.21
CA LEU A 156 -10.67 8.87 3.66
C LEU A 156 -9.65 8.93 4.79
N LEU A 157 -8.86 7.89 4.94
CA LEU A 157 -7.76 7.82 5.91
C LEU A 157 -6.45 8.21 5.23
N SER A 158 -5.99 9.42 5.56
CA SER A 158 -4.76 10.00 5.03
C SER A 158 -3.56 9.65 5.91
N ILE A 159 -2.41 9.41 5.27
CA ILE A 159 -1.14 9.13 5.94
C ILE A 159 -0.16 10.31 5.90
N LEU A 160 -0.51 11.39 5.20
CA LEU A 160 0.31 12.59 5.08
C LEU A 160 -0.43 13.79 5.70
N PRO A 161 0.17 14.51 6.65
CA PRO A 161 -0.55 15.52 7.42
C PRO A 161 -1.03 16.70 6.57
N PHE A 162 -0.34 17.04 5.49
CA PHE A 162 -0.71 18.15 4.61
C PHE A 162 -1.92 17.84 3.70
N GLU A 163 -2.33 16.58 3.59
CA GLU A 163 -3.49 16.19 2.79
C GLU A 163 -4.81 16.67 3.41
N LEU A 164 -4.90 16.76 4.75
CA LEU A 164 -6.11 17.27 5.41
C LEU A 164 -6.48 18.69 4.93
N PRO A 165 -5.62 19.71 5.08
CA PRO A 165 -5.94 21.04 4.61
C PRO A 165 -6.11 21.11 3.08
N TRP A 166 -5.42 20.24 2.34
CA TRP A 166 -5.55 20.17 0.89
C TRP A 166 -6.96 19.71 0.47
N TYR A 167 -7.52 18.67 1.13
CA TYR A 167 -8.89 18.19 0.89
C TYR A 167 -9.94 19.17 1.43
N ALA A 168 -9.71 19.76 2.61
CA ALA A 168 -10.62 20.74 3.20
C ALA A 168 -10.79 21.97 2.29
N ALA A 169 -9.72 22.47 1.67
CA ALA A 169 -9.77 23.56 0.69
C ALA A 169 -10.61 23.23 -0.55
N ARG A 170 -10.95 21.95 -0.77
CA ARG A 170 -11.80 21.45 -1.87
C ARG A 170 -13.17 20.99 -1.40
N GLY A 171 -13.56 21.38 -0.17
CA GLY A 171 -14.88 21.09 0.40
C GLY A 171 -15.05 19.63 0.85
N ILE A 172 -13.98 18.87 1.05
CA ILE A 172 -14.02 17.49 1.53
C ILE A 172 -13.67 17.46 3.01
N SER A 173 -14.63 17.09 3.86
CA SER A 173 -14.52 17.09 5.33
C SER A 173 -14.37 15.67 5.93
N HIS A 174 -14.69 14.62 5.18
CA HIS A 174 -14.63 13.23 5.62
C HIS A 174 -13.22 12.62 5.41
N VAL A 175 -12.20 13.38 5.79
CA VAL A 175 -10.78 12.99 5.72
C VAL A 175 -10.18 13.04 7.12
N GLU A 176 -9.51 11.97 7.52
CA GLU A 176 -8.81 11.89 8.80
C GLU A 176 -7.35 11.56 8.59
N PHE A 177 -6.46 12.23 9.31
CA PHE A 177 -5.05 11.91 9.34
C PHE A 177 -4.79 10.84 10.41
N VAL A 178 -4.34 9.67 9.97
CA VAL A 178 -4.10 8.50 10.85
C VAL A 178 -2.61 8.24 11.11
N GLY A 179 -1.74 9.07 10.57
CA GLY A 179 -0.30 8.85 10.62
C GLY A 179 0.21 7.89 9.54
N HIS A 180 1.52 7.94 9.29
CA HIS A 180 2.13 7.06 8.31
C HIS A 180 2.35 5.66 8.91
N PRO A 181 1.86 4.56 8.29
CA PRO A 181 1.91 3.22 8.89
C PRO A 181 3.33 2.71 9.14
N LEU A 182 4.33 3.21 8.39
CA LEU A 182 5.73 2.84 8.61
C LEU A 182 6.39 3.54 9.81
N VAL A 183 5.72 4.51 10.43
CA VAL A 183 6.25 5.17 11.64
C VAL A 183 6.25 4.17 12.79
N GLY A 184 7.44 3.86 13.30
CA GLY A 184 7.62 2.89 14.37
C GLY A 184 7.77 1.43 13.92
N GLU A 185 7.41 1.09 12.68
CA GLU A 185 7.63 -0.25 12.12
C GLU A 185 9.05 -0.40 11.53
N VAL A 186 9.56 0.67 10.91
CA VAL A 186 10.89 0.66 10.30
C VAL A 186 11.92 0.87 11.41
N ARG A 187 12.55 -0.22 11.82
CA ARG A 187 13.63 -0.21 12.80
C ARG A 187 14.85 -0.92 12.24
N ALA A 188 16.02 -0.41 12.57
CA ALA A 188 17.27 -1.11 12.26
C ALA A 188 17.33 -2.42 13.08
N GLY A 189 17.28 -3.55 12.39
CA GLY A 189 17.39 -4.88 13.03
C GLY A 189 18.84 -5.24 13.43
N ARG A 190 19.82 -4.42 13.04
CA ARG A 190 21.25 -4.61 13.32
C ARG A 190 21.91 -3.29 13.60
N THR A 191 22.93 -3.30 14.43
CA THR A 191 23.84 -2.16 14.58
C THR A 191 24.68 -1.98 13.31
N ARG A 192 25.27 -0.80 13.12
CA ARG A 192 26.18 -0.51 12.02
C ARG A 192 27.32 -1.53 11.95
N ALA A 193 27.93 -1.86 13.10
CA ALA A 193 29.05 -2.80 13.18
C ALA A 193 28.64 -4.21 12.74
N GLU A 194 27.48 -4.68 13.16
CA GLU A 194 26.94 -6.00 12.78
C GLU A 194 26.60 -6.04 11.28
N PHE A 195 26.00 -4.97 10.76
CA PHE A 195 25.70 -4.86 9.32
C PHE A 195 26.98 -4.88 8.49
N CYS A 196 27.96 -4.06 8.83
CA CYS A 196 29.24 -4.01 8.10
C CYS A 196 29.95 -5.34 8.13
N ARG A 197 30.00 -6.00 9.30
CA ARG A 197 30.61 -7.34 9.42
C ARG A 197 29.91 -8.37 8.54
N ALA A 198 28.58 -8.37 8.48
CA ALA A 198 27.80 -9.31 7.68
C ALA A 198 27.99 -9.11 6.16
N HIS A 199 28.43 -7.92 5.75
CA HIS A 199 28.62 -7.58 4.33
C HIS A 199 30.08 -7.34 3.95
N ALA A 200 31.06 -7.72 4.79
CA ALA A 200 32.47 -7.50 4.58
C ALA A 200 32.85 -6.03 4.33
N LEU A 201 32.18 -5.11 5.05
CA LEU A 201 32.40 -3.67 5.01
C LEU A 201 33.13 -3.20 6.27
N ASP A 202 33.85 -2.09 6.16
CA ASP A 202 34.50 -1.43 7.28
C ASP A 202 33.51 -0.47 7.99
N PRO A 203 33.18 -0.68 9.27
CA PRO A 203 32.27 0.18 10.02
C PRO A 203 32.79 1.59 10.27
N THR A 204 34.08 1.83 10.16
CA THR A 204 34.72 3.15 10.37
C THR A 204 34.68 4.04 9.13
N ARG A 205 34.55 3.44 7.95
CA ARG A 205 34.50 4.13 6.67
C ARG A 205 33.09 4.62 6.33
N PRO A 206 32.94 5.74 5.60
CA PRO A 206 31.63 6.19 5.12
C PRO A 206 30.91 5.10 4.32
N LEU A 207 29.64 4.86 4.64
CA LEU A 207 28.80 3.90 3.95
C LEU A 207 27.61 4.62 3.32
N ILE A 208 27.47 4.49 2.01
CA ILE A 208 26.43 5.14 1.20
C ILE A 208 25.49 4.04 0.69
N ALA A 209 24.21 4.17 1.04
CA ALA A 209 23.16 3.28 0.55
C ALA A 209 22.52 3.84 -0.73
N LEU A 210 22.48 3.04 -1.79
CA LEU A 210 21.78 3.31 -3.02
C LEU A 210 20.42 2.60 -2.99
N LEU A 211 19.34 3.36 -3.11
CA LEU A 211 17.97 2.86 -3.06
C LEU A 211 17.27 3.11 -4.42
N PRO A 212 17.52 2.29 -5.43
CA PRO A 212 17.06 2.53 -6.81
C PRO A 212 15.57 2.24 -7.03
N GLY A 213 14.85 1.83 -5.98
CA GLY A 213 13.43 1.50 -6.05
C GLY A 213 13.14 0.00 -6.03
N SER A 214 11.87 -0.34 -6.09
CA SER A 214 11.35 -1.72 -5.97
C SER A 214 10.83 -2.29 -7.29
N ARG A 215 10.53 -1.43 -8.26
CA ARG A 215 9.98 -1.83 -9.56
C ARG A 215 11.08 -1.99 -10.61
N ARG A 216 10.90 -2.95 -11.53
CA ARG A 216 11.88 -3.20 -12.59
C ARG A 216 12.25 -1.94 -13.39
N LYS A 217 11.25 -1.11 -13.73
CA LYS A 217 11.48 0.13 -14.48
C LYS A 217 12.23 1.19 -13.68
N GLU A 218 11.99 1.24 -12.36
CA GLU A 218 12.75 2.09 -11.45
C GLU A 218 14.21 1.67 -11.46
N LEU A 219 14.48 0.38 -11.25
CA LEU A 219 15.84 -0.16 -11.32
C LEU A 219 16.54 0.22 -12.63
N GLN A 220 15.90 -0.01 -13.76
CA GLN A 220 16.47 0.26 -15.09
C GLN A 220 16.77 1.75 -15.35
N ARG A 221 15.98 2.66 -14.76
CA ARG A 221 16.12 4.10 -15.03
C ARG A 221 16.90 4.86 -13.96
N ILE A 222 16.83 4.40 -12.69
CA ILE A 222 17.36 5.13 -11.55
C ILE A 222 18.74 4.58 -11.16
N LEU A 223 18.96 3.26 -11.28
CA LEU A 223 20.23 2.67 -10.89
C LEU A 223 21.42 3.17 -11.71
N PRO A 224 21.38 3.27 -13.06
CA PRO A 224 22.53 3.75 -13.81
C PRO A 224 23.03 5.13 -13.35
N PRO A 225 22.21 6.20 -13.30
CA PRO A 225 22.69 7.49 -12.81
C PRO A 225 23.13 7.47 -11.33
N MET A 226 22.61 6.56 -10.50
CA MET A 226 23.12 6.37 -9.14
C MET A 226 24.51 5.76 -9.13
N LEU A 227 24.82 4.83 -10.04
CA LEU A 227 26.14 4.25 -10.18
C LEU A 227 27.15 5.28 -10.70
N ASP A 228 26.75 6.10 -11.67
CA ASP A 228 27.57 7.22 -12.15
C ASP A 228 27.93 8.17 -11.00
N ALA A 229 26.94 8.54 -10.19
CA ALA A 229 27.14 9.38 -9.01
C ALA A 229 28.06 8.70 -7.98
N ALA A 230 27.88 7.40 -7.74
CA ALA A 230 28.74 6.63 -6.83
C ALA A 230 30.21 6.62 -7.32
N PHE A 231 30.41 6.45 -8.63
CA PHE A 231 31.74 6.49 -9.25
C PHE A 231 32.41 7.87 -9.09
N ILE A 232 31.66 8.96 -9.26
CA ILE A 232 32.16 10.32 -9.04
C ILE A 232 32.56 10.50 -7.57
N ILE A 233 31.71 10.05 -6.64
CA ILE A 233 31.98 10.13 -5.19
C ILE A 233 33.23 9.33 -4.84
N GLU A 234 33.39 8.12 -5.36
CA GLU A 234 34.58 7.28 -5.13
C GLU A 234 35.86 7.96 -5.57
N ARG A 235 35.83 8.68 -6.68
CA ARG A 235 37.03 9.46 -7.13
C ARG A 235 37.41 10.58 -6.16
N CYS A 236 36.42 11.19 -5.51
CA CYS A 236 36.63 12.27 -4.53
C CYS A 236 36.88 11.73 -3.13
N ARG A 237 36.32 10.58 -2.78
CA ARG A 237 36.40 9.95 -1.47
C ARG A 237 36.72 8.46 -1.61
N LYS A 238 38.00 8.16 -1.65
CA LYS A 238 38.52 6.79 -1.80
C LYS A 238 38.16 5.84 -0.63
N ASP A 239 37.75 6.41 0.50
CA ASP A 239 37.32 5.68 1.68
C ASP A 239 35.79 5.37 1.66
N ALA A 240 35.02 5.90 0.71
CA ALA A 240 33.61 5.60 0.62
C ALA A 240 33.32 4.14 0.22
N GLN A 241 32.31 3.56 0.84
CA GLN A 241 31.77 2.24 0.54
C GLN A 241 30.33 2.36 0.11
N PHE A 242 29.88 1.49 -0.79
CA PHE A 242 28.53 1.55 -1.34
C PHE A 242 27.79 0.24 -1.12
N VAL A 243 26.50 0.32 -0.84
CA VAL A 243 25.58 -0.82 -0.81
C VAL A 243 24.34 -0.50 -1.62
N ILE A 244 23.84 -1.47 -2.34
CA ILE A 244 22.59 -1.35 -3.09
C ILE A 244 21.50 -2.11 -2.32
N ALA A 245 20.43 -1.40 -1.89
CA ALA A 245 19.27 -2.02 -1.27
C ALA A 245 18.40 -2.65 -2.36
N LEU A 246 18.38 -3.98 -2.41
CA LEU A 246 17.56 -4.73 -3.35
C LEU A 246 16.21 -5.11 -2.71
N ALA A 247 15.11 -4.70 -3.35
CA ALA A 247 13.78 -5.07 -2.88
C ALA A 247 13.56 -6.60 -2.93
N PRO A 248 12.81 -7.20 -1.99
CA PRO A 248 12.56 -8.64 -1.96
C PRO A 248 11.92 -9.21 -3.24
N SER A 249 11.24 -8.37 -4.01
CA SER A 249 10.64 -8.74 -5.30
C SER A 249 11.65 -8.78 -6.47
N ARG A 250 12.94 -8.47 -6.23
CA ARG A 250 14.00 -8.40 -7.24
C ARG A 250 15.08 -9.43 -6.95
N THR A 251 15.79 -9.84 -7.98
CA THR A 251 16.88 -10.83 -7.86
C THR A 251 18.25 -10.19 -8.01
N ARG A 252 19.25 -10.79 -7.35
CA ARG A 252 20.66 -10.37 -7.52
C ARG A 252 21.12 -10.49 -8.97
N ALA A 253 20.65 -11.52 -9.69
CA ALA A 253 21.00 -11.72 -11.10
C ALA A 253 20.45 -10.58 -12.00
N GLU A 254 19.26 -10.04 -11.69
CA GLU A 254 18.71 -8.88 -12.38
C GLU A 254 19.55 -7.62 -12.13
N LEU A 255 19.97 -7.41 -10.88
CA LEU A 255 20.85 -6.31 -10.51
C LEU A 255 22.20 -6.40 -11.24
N MET A 256 22.83 -7.57 -11.20
CA MET A 256 24.16 -7.78 -11.83
C MET A 256 24.16 -7.53 -13.33
N ARG A 257 23.05 -7.83 -14.03
CA ARG A 257 22.93 -7.51 -15.46
C ARG A 257 22.89 -6.00 -15.74
N LEU A 258 22.32 -5.22 -14.83
CA LEU A 258 22.22 -3.75 -14.97
C LEU A 258 23.48 -3.03 -14.49
N THR A 259 24.37 -3.69 -13.75
CA THR A 259 25.65 -3.14 -13.27
C THR A 259 26.83 -3.58 -14.08
N ALA A 260 26.66 -4.50 -15.06
CA ALA A 260 27.73 -5.03 -15.91
C ALA A 260 27.90 -4.25 -17.24
N GLU A 261 26.98 -3.34 -17.54
CA GLU A 261 27.03 -2.38 -18.65
C GLU A 261 27.62 -1.04 -18.16
#